data_39aa5a0286536ad4f1e71a87c5972acc
#
_entry.id   39aa5a0286536ad4f1e71a87c5972acc
#
_cell.length_a   1.000
_cell.length_b   1.000
_cell.length_c   1.000
_cell.angle_alpha   90.00
_cell.angle_beta   90.00
_cell.angle_gamma   90.00
#
_symmetry.space_group_name_H-M   'P 1'
#
loop_
_entity.id
_entity.type
_entity.pdbx_description
1 polymer ?
#
loop_
_entity_poly.entity_id
_entity_poly.type
_entity_poly.pdbx_seq_one_letter_code
_entity_poly.pdbx_strand_id
1 'polypeptide(L)'
;MIALLKLSPVLVLGILMRLGLDILLAAPLALVYAILVGMIIGKLRFNDLMDAAIENLKHILVVFLILQMAYAVATCFMETGVAASIINMALSMGLTAKIVAMVALLVTAILSIATGTSWGPFAACAPIFLWLNHIVGGSQVLTIAAIAGGSCFGDNIGLISDTTVVSSSLQGVQIVDRVRHQGVWSFLCLVAGAAAFYFAAVNMGLPDTAGSANEAIAQIPQSVWEALQEKRPAAVTLLNQVKAGVPHYMIVPLIFVLVLAAIGTNTLVCLGSGILGSLVFGYFAGTVTDLMKFLEMVQSSFADAGSWVIVMMLWIGAFGGVMRRMDAFDSIANLVMRCVKKVRHLMFANGLLCLIGNAALADEMAQIVTMSPIIKDLTDKHVKGDDKAMYKLALRNATFADAMGVFGSQLIPWHVYLAFFVGIAYAVYPVAEGTVSITDIILHNYLAWIAVLSMLILTLTGLDRFIPLFSLPREPEVQLVKE
;
A
#
# COMPACT_ATOMS: atom_id res chain seq x y z
N MET A 1 -10.15 28.06 -15.35
CA MET A 1 -8.85 28.07 -16.06
C MET A 1 -7.67 28.01 -15.07
N ILE A 2 -7.56 28.91 -14.08
CA ILE A 2 -6.47 28.90 -13.08
C ILE A 2 -6.38 27.58 -12.30
N ALA A 3 -7.50 27.01 -11.87
CA ALA A 3 -7.54 25.72 -11.16
C ALA A 3 -6.96 24.56 -11.99
N LEU A 4 -7.33 24.49 -13.26
CA LEU A 4 -6.81 23.47 -14.17
C LEU A 4 -5.30 23.63 -14.41
N LEU A 5 -4.82 24.86 -14.45
CA LEU A 5 -3.39 25.14 -14.57
C LEU A 5 -2.62 24.74 -13.31
N LYS A 6 -3.19 24.93 -12.10
CA LYS A 6 -2.57 24.47 -10.85
C LYS A 6 -2.52 22.93 -10.75
N LEU A 7 -3.40 22.19 -11.42
CA LEU A 7 -3.39 20.73 -11.49
C LEU A 7 -2.53 20.17 -12.65
N SER A 8 -2.10 21.03 -13.58
CA SER A 8 -1.32 20.59 -14.75
C SER A 8 -0.03 19.84 -14.40
N PRO A 9 0.66 20.06 -13.25
CA PRO A 9 1.83 19.29 -12.90
C PRO A 9 1.56 17.78 -12.73
N VAL A 10 0.37 17.41 -12.25
CA VAL A 10 -0.04 16.00 -12.14
C VAL A 10 -0.19 15.38 -13.53
N LEU A 11 -0.80 16.13 -14.46
CA LEU A 11 -0.94 15.68 -15.86
C LEU A 11 0.44 15.53 -16.53
N VAL A 12 1.35 16.48 -16.28
CA VAL A 12 2.73 16.40 -16.80
C VAL A 12 3.42 15.15 -16.25
N LEU A 13 3.34 14.87 -14.95
CA LEU A 13 3.92 13.65 -14.36
C LEU A 13 3.37 12.39 -15.05
N GLY A 14 2.04 12.29 -15.18
CA GLY A 14 1.41 11.15 -15.84
C GLY A 14 1.81 11.00 -17.33
N ILE A 15 1.94 12.11 -18.06
CA ILE A 15 2.39 12.11 -19.46
C ILE A 15 3.84 11.65 -19.57
N LEU A 16 4.74 12.16 -18.72
CA LEU A 16 6.16 11.77 -18.74
C LEU A 16 6.32 10.26 -18.49
N MET A 17 5.58 9.72 -17.50
CA MET A 17 5.59 8.27 -17.26
C MET A 17 5.01 7.46 -18.42
N ARG A 18 3.93 7.95 -19.07
CA ARG A 18 3.37 7.28 -20.25
C ARG A 18 4.32 7.30 -21.45
N LEU A 19 5.18 8.30 -21.56
CA LEU A 19 6.23 8.37 -22.57
C LEU A 19 7.42 7.43 -22.27
N GLY A 20 7.37 6.68 -21.17
CA GLY A 20 8.38 5.70 -20.78
C GLY A 20 9.56 6.28 -19.98
N LEU A 21 9.45 7.51 -19.48
CA LEU A 21 10.48 8.03 -18.58
C LEU A 21 10.39 7.29 -17.23
N ASP A 22 11.57 6.93 -16.71
CA ASP A 22 11.66 6.42 -15.34
C ASP A 22 11.19 7.47 -14.33
N ILE A 23 10.57 7.02 -13.24
CA ILE A 23 10.01 7.89 -12.19
C ILE A 23 11.10 8.77 -11.54
N LEU A 24 12.35 8.30 -11.46
CA LEU A 24 13.49 9.07 -10.92
C LEU A 24 13.79 10.31 -11.76
N LEU A 25 13.37 10.35 -13.03
CA LEU A 25 13.51 11.49 -13.90
C LEU A 25 12.19 12.25 -14.06
N ALA A 26 11.07 11.54 -14.16
CA ALA A 26 9.74 12.14 -14.32
C ALA A 26 9.33 12.99 -13.12
N ALA A 27 9.59 12.51 -11.89
CA ALA A 27 9.20 13.20 -10.66
C ALA A 27 9.96 14.54 -10.45
N PRO A 28 11.31 14.62 -10.56
CA PRO A 28 12.00 15.90 -10.48
C PRO A 28 11.59 16.89 -11.59
N LEU A 29 11.35 16.44 -12.82
CA LEU A 29 10.86 17.30 -13.89
C LEU A 29 9.47 17.86 -13.59
N ALA A 30 8.56 17.01 -13.08
CA ALA A 30 7.23 17.43 -12.65
C ALA A 30 7.30 18.40 -11.45
N LEU A 31 8.21 18.19 -10.50
CA LEU A 31 8.46 19.09 -9.38
C LEU A 31 8.91 20.48 -9.87
N VAL A 32 9.90 20.54 -10.76
CA VAL A 32 10.37 21.81 -11.33
C VAL A 32 9.21 22.53 -12.03
N TYR A 33 8.42 21.82 -12.83
CA TYR A 33 7.25 22.38 -13.49
C TYR A 33 6.20 22.86 -12.46
N ALA A 34 5.94 22.11 -11.38
CA ALA A 34 5.03 22.51 -10.31
C ALA A 34 5.49 23.81 -9.62
N ILE A 35 6.80 23.94 -9.37
CA ILE A 35 7.38 25.17 -8.79
C ILE A 35 7.15 26.35 -9.75
N LEU A 36 7.41 26.20 -11.05
CA LEU A 36 7.18 27.24 -12.04
C LEU A 36 5.69 27.66 -12.09
N VAL A 37 4.78 26.71 -12.08
CA VAL A 37 3.34 26.98 -12.03
C VAL A 37 2.97 27.69 -10.73
N GLY A 38 3.52 27.27 -9.58
CA GLY A 38 3.32 27.91 -8.28
C GLY A 38 3.81 29.36 -8.25
N MET A 39 4.95 29.64 -8.86
CA MET A 39 5.51 31.00 -8.93
C MET A 39 4.72 31.91 -9.89
N ILE A 40 4.39 31.41 -11.09
CA ILE A 40 3.77 32.23 -12.16
C ILE A 40 2.27 32.41 -11.90
N ILE A 41 1.56 31.33 -11.59
CA ILE A 41 0.10 31.32 -11.48
C ILE A 41 -0.33 31.51 -10.03
N GLY A 42 0.35 30.82 -9.09
CA GLY A 42 0.10 30.95 -7.65
C GLY A 42 0.66 32.22 -7.02
N LYS A 43 1.54 32.93 -7.72
CA LYS A 43 2.29 34.10 -7.22
C LYS A 43 3.02 33.84 -5.89
N LEU A 44 3.45 32.58 -5.71
CA LEU A 44 4.18 32.14 -4.54
C LEU A 44 5.68 32.36 -4.74
N ARG A 45 6.42 32.59 -3.66
CA ARG A 45 7.89 32.70 -3.72
C ARG A 45 8.51 31.30 -3.79
N PHE A 46 9.66 31.19 -4.44
CA PHE A 46 10.40 29.93 -4.54
C PHE A 46 10.65 29.29 -3.15
N ASN A 47 11.07 30.10 -2.17
CA ASN A 47 11.34 29.60 -0.81
C ASN A 47 10.08 29.04 -0.14
N ASP A 48 8.91 29.68 -0.31
CA ASP A 48 7.65 29.19 0.27
C ASP A 48 7.26 27.80 -0.29
N LEU A 49 7.58 27.55 -1.57
CA LEU A 49 7.35 26.27 -2.23
C LEU A 49 8.36 25.21 -1.77
N MET A 50 9.62 25.59 -1.62
CA MET A 50 10.66 24.68 -1.11
C MET A 50 10.45 24.34 0.36
N ASP A 51 10.03 25.29 1.19
CA ASP A 51 9.69 25.03 2.59
C ASP A 51 8.51 24.04 2.70
N ALA A 52 7.50 24.17 1.84
CA ALA A 52 6.38 23.24 1.78
C ALA A 52 6.80 21.84 1.29
N ALA A 53 7.72 21.77 0.32
CA ALA A 53 8.30 20.50 -0.11
C ALA A 53 9.04 19.80 1.04
N ILE A 54 9.90 20.53 1.76
CA ILE A 54 10.66 20.01 2.90
C ILE A 54 9.73 19.59 4.04
N GLU A 55 8.70 20.39 4.34
CA GLU A 55 7.73 20.08 5.38
C GLU A 55 6.98 18.77 5.08
N ASN A 56 6.60 18.54 3.81
CA ASN A 56 5.97 17.28 3.42
C ASN A 56 6.93 16.09 3.57
N LEU A 57 8.22 16.28 3.24
CA LEU A 57 9.23 15.22 3.42
C LEU A 57 9.40 14.81 4.88
N LYS A 58 9.25 15.72 5.85
CA LYS A 58 9.32 15.38 7.28
C LYS A 58 8.29 14.31 7.67
N HIS A 59 7.10 14.32 7.08
CA HIS A 59 6.05 13.33 7.36
C HIS A 59 6.42 11.94 6.88
N ILE A 60 7.22 11.80 5.80
CA ILE A 60 7.62 10.50 5.26
C ILE A 60 8.99 10.01 5.76
N LEU A 61 9.69 10.76 6.62
CA LEU A 61 10.99 10.32 7.16
C LEU A 61 10.90 9.00 7.92
N VAL A 62 9.81 8.77 8.68
CA VAL A 62 9.60 7.50 9.38
C VAL A 62 9.47 6.35 8.39
N VAL A 63 8.85 6.57 7.23
CA VAL A 63 8.71 5.56 6.17
C VAL A 63 10.08 5.13 5.63
N PHE A 64 11.05 6.05 5.54
CA PHE A 64 12.42 5.69 5.13
C PHE A 64 13.11 4.77 6.14
N LEU A 65 12.92 5.00 7.45
CA LEU A 65 13.43 4.10 8.48
C LEU A 65 12.74 2.74 8.44
N ILE A 66 11.43 2.71 8.23
CA ILE A 66 10.66 1.47 8.06
C ILE A 66 11.16 0.72 6.83
N LEU A 67 11.42 1.41 5.72
CA LEU A 67 11.92 0.81 4.48
C LEU A 67 13.30 0.15 4.68
N GLN A 68 14.23 0.82 5.35
CA GLN A 68 15.54 0.23 5.67
C GLN A 68 15.39 -1.03 6.52
N MET A 69 14.59 -0.97 7.58
CA MET A 69 14.32 -2.13 8.44
C MET A 69 13.60 -3.25 7.67
N ALA A 70 12.72 -2.91 6.73
CA ALA A 70 11.99 -3.85 5.88
C ALA A 70 12.93 -4.62 4.94
N TYR A 71 13.86 -3.94 4.28
CA TYR A 71 14.89 -4.59 3.47
C TYR A 71 15.76 -5.53 4.30
N ALA A 72 16.18 -5.09 5.49
CA ALA A 72 16.97 -5.91 6.40
C ALA A 72 16.20 -7.15 6.88
N VAL A 73 14.95 -7.03 7.30
CA VAL A 73 14.09 -8.18 7.67
C VAL A 73 13.94 -9.15 6.51
N ALA A 74 13.66 -8.63 5.29
CA ALA A 74 13.48 -9.46 4.12
C ALA A 74 14.74 -10.29 3.82
N THR A 75 15.92 -9.67 3.85
CA THR A 75 17.20 -10.34 3.65
C THR A 75 17.48 -11.34 4.79
N CYS A 76 17.27 -10.95 6.07
CA CYS A 76 17.41 -11.85 7.20
C CYS A 76 16.51 -13.09 7.06
N PHE A 77 15.24 -12.92 6.68
CA PHE A 77 14.34 -14.06 6.51
C PHE A 77 14.77 -15.01 5.40
N MET A 78 15.35 -14.49 4.32
CA MET A 78 15.88 -15.30 3.22
C MET A 78 17.19 -16.02 3.61
N GLU A 79 18.10 -15.33 4.28
CA GLU A 79 19.46 -15.85 4.59
C GLU A 79 19.49 -16.83 5.77
N THR A 80 18.62 -16.64 6.78
CA THR A 80 18.72 -17.40 8.03
C THR A 80 17.83 -18.64 8.10
N GLY A 81 16.96 -18.87 7.10
CA GLY A 81 16.08 -20.03 7.05
C GLY A 81 14.64 -19.79 7.52
N VAL A 82 14.31 -18.57 7.95
CA VAL A 82 12.93 -18.23 8.34
C VAL A 82 11.97 -18.44 7.17
N ALA A 83 12.26 -17.84 6.03
CA ALA A 83 11.41 -17.97 4.85
C ALA A 83 11.38 -19.43 4.32
N ALA A 84 12.52 -20.13 4.33
CA ALA A 84 12.60 -21.53 3.93
C ALA A 84 11.73 -22.44 4.80
N SER A 85 11.72 -22.23 6.13
CA SER A 85 10.87 -23.01 7.05
C SER A 85 9.39 -22.84 6.75
N ILE A 86 8.96 -21.59 6.48
CA ILE A 86 7.55 -21.28 6.17
C ILE A 86 7.16 -21.84 4.82
N ILE A 87 8.02 -21.73 3.80
CA ILE A 87 7.79 -22.31 2.47
C ILE A 87 7.62 -23.83 2.58
N ASN A 88 8.54 -24.53 3.28
CA ASN A 88 8.46 -25.97 3.45
C ASN A 88 7.19 -26.40 4.20
N MET A 89 6.78 -25.65 5.22
CA MET A 89 5.53 -25.90 5.93
C MET A 89 4.31 -25.69 5.02
N ALA A 90 4.25 -24.62 4.26
CA ALA A 90 3.16 -24.32 3.34
C ALA A 90 3.05 -25.41 2.22
N LEU A 91 4.17 -25.86 1.68
CA LEU A 91 4.21 -26.96 0.72
C LEU A 91 3.70 -28.29 1.33
N SER A 92 4.09 -28.59 2.60
CA SER A 92 3.61 -29.79 3.30
C SER A 92 2.08 -29.75 3.57
N MET A 93 1.49 -28.55 3.65
CA MET A 93 0.04 -28.33 3.77
C MET A 93 -0.69 -28.40 2.42
N GLY A 94 0.01 -28.63 1.32
CA GLY A 94 -0.58 -28.77 0.00
C GLY A 94 -0.95 -27.44 -0.67
N LEU A 95 -0.25 -26.34 -0.36
CA LEU A 95 -0.47 -25.05 -1.01
C LEU A 95 -0.17 -25.17 -2.52
N THR A 96 -1.10 -24.68 -3.35
CA THR A 96 -1.01 -24.78 -4.82
C THR A 96 -0.92 -23.39 -5.47
N ALA A 97 -0.54 -23.35 -6.75
CA ALA A 97 -0.48 -22.10 -7.52
C ALA A 97 -1.84 -21.38 -7.63
N LYS A 98 -2.96 -22.12 -7.58
CA LYS A 98 -4.30 -21.50 -7.62
C LYS A 98 -4.66 -20.70 -6.37
N ILE A 99 -4.14 -21.10 -5.21
CA ILE A 99 -4.54 -20.52 -3.92
C ILE A 99 -3.47 -19.64 -3.29
N VAL A 100 -2.22 -19.65 -3.77
CA VAL A 100 -1.12 -18.93 -3.15
C VAL A 100 -1.37 -17.42 -3.05
N ALA A 101 -1.88 -16.79 -4.11
CA ALA A 101 -2.20 -15.35 -4.10
C ALA A 101 -3.36 -15.04 -3.12
N MET A 102 -4.41 -15.86 -3.11
CA MET A 102 -5.52 -15.72 -2.15
C MET A 102 -5.04 -15.85 -0.71
N VAL A 103 -4.20 -16.83 -0.41
CA VAL A 103 -3.63 -17.04 0.93
C VAL A 103 -2.72 -15.87 1.31
N ALA A 104 -1.88 -15.39 0.39
CA ALA A 104 -1.03 -14.23 0.59
C ALA A 104 -1.85 -12.97 0.96
N LEU A 105 -2.96 -12.72 0.24
CA LEU A 105 -3.90 -11.66 0.57
C LEU A 105 -4.40 -11.75 2.02
N LEU A 106 -4.92 -12.91 2.41
CA LEU A 106 -5.55 -13.10 3.72
C LEU A 106 -4.53 -13.00 4.86
N VAL A 107 -3.37 -13.64 4.71
CA VAL A 107 -2.31 -13.59 5.73
C VAL A 107 -1.79 -12.17 5.91
N THR A 108 -1.54 -11.47 4.81
CA THR A 108 -1.06 -10.08 4.87
C THR A 108 -2.11 -9.14 5.44
N ALA A 109 -3.41 -9.36 5.14
CA ALA A 109 -4.51 -8.58 5.71
C ALA A 109 -4.60 -8.75 7.24
N ILE A 110 -4.49 -9.98 7.74
CA ILE A 110 -4.48 -10.26 9.18
C ILE A 110 -3.29 -9.57 9.85
N LEU A 111 -2.10 -9.68 9.27
CA LEU A 111 -0.90 -9.04 9.79
C LEU A 111 -1.04 -7.51 9.80
N SER A 112 -1.60 -6.93 8.74
CA SER A 112 -1.82 -5.50 8.63
C SER A 112 -2.85 -4.97 9.64
N ILE A 113 -3.94 -5.69 9.89
CA ILE A 113 -4.89 -5.35 10.98
C ILE A 113 -4.17 -5.31 12.33
N ALA A 114 -3.30 -6.29 12.59
CA ALA A 114 -2.58 -6.41 13.85
C ALA A 114 -1.51 -5.31 14.03
N THR A 115 -0.87 -4.87 12.95
CA THR A 115 0.20 -3.85 12.99
C THR A 115 -0.31 -2.41 12.84
N GLY A 116 -1.50 -2.23 12.25
CA GLY A 116 -2.05 -0.92 11.90
C GLY A 116 -1.23 -0.19 10.83
N THR A 117 -0.57 -0.92 9.93
CA THR A 117 0.23 -0.33 8.84
C THR A 117 0.32 -1.26 7.64
N SER A 118 0.55 -0.70 6.45
CA SER A 118 0.75 -1.47 5.22
C SER A 118 2.22 -1.86 5.00
N TRP A 119 3.15 -1.05 5.46
CA TRP A 119 4.58 -1.13 5.11
C TRP A 119 5.26 -2.40 5.64
N GLY A 120 5.13 -2.65 6.95
CA GLY A 120 5.71 -3.81 7.61
C GLY A 120 5.15 -5.14 7.12
N PRO A 121 3.83 -5.32 7.04
CA PRO A 121 3.21 -6.55 6.53
C PRO A 121 3.64 -6.93 5.12
N PHE A 122 3.71 -5.95 4.20
CA PHE A 122 4.21 -6.24 2.86
C PHE A 122 5.65 -6.75 2.90
N ALA A 123 6.53 -6.06 3.64
CA ALA A 123 7.94 -6.43 3.74
C ALA A 123 8.16 -7.81 4.38
N ALA A 124 7.37 -8.17 5.38
CA ALA A 124 7.47 -9.47 6.04
C ALA A 124 6.92 -10.62 5.17
N CYS A 125 5.86 -10.38 4.39
CA CYS A 125 5.20 -11.41 3.59
C CYS A 125 5.83 -11.60 2.20
N ALA A 126 6.36 -10.54 1.57
CA ALA A 126 6.89 -10.61 0.22
C ALA A 126 7.98 -11.68 0.02
N PRO A 127 9.04 -11.78 0.85
CA PRO A 127 10.08 -12.79 0.66
C PRO A 127 9.54 -14.22 0.76
N ILE A 128 8.50 -14.44 1.54
CA ILE A 128 7.90 -15.75 1.75
C ILE A 128 7.03 -16.12 0.54
N PHE A 129 6.02 -15.29 0.26
CA PHE A 129 5.01 -15.62 -0.74
C PHE A 129 5.50 -15.52 -2.17
N LEU A 130 6.47 -14.67 -2.50
CA LEU A 130 6.99 -14.57 -3.87
C LEU A 130 7.82 -15.81 -4.23
N TRP A 131 8.65 -16.31 -3.31
CA TRP A 131 9.39 -17.54 -3.55
C TRP A 131 8.51 -18.79 -3.48
N LEU A 132 7.57 -18.84 -2.54
CA LEU A 132 6.57 -19.91 -2.50
C LEU A 132 5.77 -19.97 -3.82
N ASN A 133 5.32 -18.82 -4.31
CA ASN A 133 4.61 -18.70 -5.60
C ASN A 133 5.48 -19.19 -6.77
N HIS A 134 6.78 -18.90 -6.77
CA HIS A 134 7.71 -19.41 -7.77
C HIS A 134 7.75 -20.95 -7.74
N ILE A 135 7.89 -21.54 -6.55
CA ILE A 135 7.98 -22.99 -6.36
C ILE A 135 6.71 -23.74 -6.79
N VAL A 136 5.53 -23.18 -6.51
CA VAL A 136 4.27 -23.80 -6.93
C VAL A 136 3.87 -23.50 -8.38
N GLY A 137 4.66 -22.69 -9.11
CA GLY A 137 4.37 -22.29 -10.49
C GLY A 137 3.20 -21.33 -10.61
N GLY A 138 3.03 -20.45 -9.63
CA GLY A 138 1.97 -19.45 -9.59
C GLY A 138 2.29 -18.17 -10.40
N SER A 139 1.37 -17.20 -10.38
CA SER A 139 1.54 -15.90 -11.03
C SER A 139 2.15 -14.88 -10.08
N GLN A 140 3.33 -14.36 -10.43
CA GLN A 140 4.02 -13.34 -9.61
C GLN A 140 3.21 -12.05 -9.52
N VAL A 141 2.60 -11.62 -10.63
CA VAL A 141 1.76 -10.43 -10.70
C VAL A 141 0.59 -10.53 -9.70
N LEU A 142 -0.12 -11.67 -9.72
CA LEU A 142 -1.23 -11.90 -8.78
C LEU A 142 -0.74 -11.88 -7.33
N THR A 143 0.39 -12.50 -7.04
CA THR A 143 0.89 -12.62 -5.67
C THR A 143 1.38 -11.27 -5.14
N ILE A 144 2.12 -10.47 -5.93
CA ILE A 144 2.52 -9.12 -5.54
C ILE A 144 1.28 -8.24 -5.27
N ALA A 145 0.32 -8.26 -6.19
CA ALA A 145 -0.92 -7.50 -6.06
C ALA A 145 -1.76 -7.96 -4.85
N ALA A 146 -1.78 -9.24 -4.55
CA ALA A 146 -2.48 -9.81 -3.39
C ALA A 146 -1.84 -9.37 -2.06
N ILE A 147 -0.50 -9.43 -1.93
CA ILE A 147 0.21 -8.97 -0.75
C ILE A 147 -0.03 -7.46 -0.56
N ALA A 148 0.06 -6.66 -1.63
CA ALA A 148 -0.21 -5.23 -1.61
C ALA A 148 -1.65 -4.93 -1.16
N GLY A 149 -2.64 -5.59 -1.74
CA GLY A 149 -4.05 -5.47 -1.36
C GLY A 149 -4.29 -5.82 0.10
N GLY A 150 -3.74 -6.95 0.56
CA GLY A 150 -3.85 -7.39 1.95
C GLY A 150 -3.22 -6.43 2.93
N SER A 151 -2.02 -5.92 2.64
CA SER A 151 -1.35 -4.96 3.50
C SER A 151 -2.15 -3.66 3.68
N CYS A 152 -2.74 -3.15 2.62
CA CYS A 152 -3.59 -1.97 2.68
C CYS A 152 -4.97 -2.22 3.31
N PHE A 153 -5.49 -3.45 3.24
CA PHE A 153 -6.76 -3.78 3.88
C PHE A 153 -6.75 -3.56 5.40
N GLY A 154 -5.72 -4.07 6.07
CA GLY A 154 -5.60 -3.94 7.52
C GLY A 154 -5.31 -2.52 7.97
N ASP A 155 -4.55 -1.77 7.20
CA ASP A 155 -4.28 -0.36 7.44
C ASP A 155 -5.57 0.47 7.40
N ASN A 156 -6.44 0.22 6.43
CA ASN A 156 -7.73 0.91 6.29
C ASN A 156 -8.74 0.59 7.41
N ILE A 157 -8.69 -0.58 8.05
CA ILE A 157 -9.65 -0.99 9.08
C ILE A 157 -9.03 -1.09 10.49
N GLY A 158 -7.72 -0.94 10.61
CA GLY A 158 -6.98 -1.07 11.86
C GLY A 158 -7.34 0.03 12.87
N LEU A 159 -7.72 -0.36 14.09
CA LEU A 159 -8.02 0.61 15.17
C LEU A 159 -6.79 1.42 15.60
N ILE A 160 -5.59 0.91 15.36
CA ILE A 160 -4.31 1.52 15.73
C ILE A 160 -3.58 2.13 14.52
N SER A 161 -4.19 2.08 13.33
CA SER A 161 -3.64 2.67 12.11
C SER A 161 -3.62 4.20 12.21
N ASP A 162 -2.50 4.80 11.83
CA ASP A 162 -2.33 6.26 11.82
C ASP A 162 -3.25 6.92 10.78
N THR A 163 -3.46 6.33 9.62
CA THR A 163 -4.40 6.83 8.59
C THR A 163 -5.84 6.80 9.10
N THR A 164 -6.23 5.73 9.80
CA THR A 164 -7.54 5.59 10.46
C THR A 164 -7.74 6.63 11.55
N VAL A 165 -6.72 6.86 12.41
CA VAL A 165 -6.76 7.83 13.50
C VAL A 165 -6.88 9.25 12.96
N VAL A 166 -6.04 9.63 12.00
CA VAL A 166 -6.01 10.98 11.44
C VAL A 166 -7.29 11.30 10.67
N SER A 167 -7.74 10.39 9.79
CA SER A 167 -8.98 10.59 9.01
C SER A 167 -10.21 10.75 9.90
N SER A 168 -10.31 9.94 10.96
CA SER A 168 -11.41 10.02 11.94
C SER A 168 -11.37 11.33 12.73
N SER A 169 -10.19 11.73 13.20
CA SER A 169 -9.99 12.96 13.99
C SER A 169 -10.34 14.21 13.19
N LEU A 170 -9.92 14.30 11.93
CA LEU A 170 -10.21 15.44 11.05
C LEU A 170 -11.70 15.57 10.73
N GLN A 171 -12.44 14.47 10.69
CA GLN A 171 -13.89 14.47 10.52
C GLN A 171 -14.66 14.63 11.83
N GLY A 172 -13.99 14.59 12.99
CA GLY A 172 -14.61 14.73 14.31
C GLY A 172 -15.43 13.51 14.71
N VAL A 173 -15.06 12.32 14.27
CA VAL A 173 -15.76 11.06 14.58
C VAL A 173 -14.90 10.11 15.44
N GLN A 174 -15.56 9.23 16.19
CA GLN A 174 -14.89 8.20 16.97
C GLN A 174 -14.34 7.10 16.03
N ILE A 175 -13.10 6.68 16.26
CA ILE A 175 -12.42 5.63 15.47
C ILE A 175 -13.23 4.34 15.47
N VAL A 176 -13.74 3.92 16.62
CA VAL A 176 -14.54 2.69 16.75
C VAL A 176 -15.83 2.76 15.94
N ASP A 177 -16.50 3.93 15.93
CA ASP A 177 -17.73 4.12 15.15
C ASP A 177 -17.46 4.10 13.65
N ARG A 178 -16.34 4.69 13.23
CA ARG A 178 -15.91 4.63 11.84
C ARG A 178 -15.61 3.19 11.40
N VAL A 179 -14.82 2.44 12.18
CA VAL A 179 -14.50 1.04 11.87
C VAL A 179 -15.76 0.17 11.85
N ARG A 180 -16.71 0.40 12.76
CA ARG A 180 -18.03 -0.26 12.73
C ARG A 180 -18.84 0.11 11.50
N HIS A 181 -18.85 1.40 11.11
CA HIS A 181 -19.60 1.89 9.95
C HIS A 181 -19.12 1.21 8.65
N GLN A 182 -17.82 1.06 8.45
CA GLN A 182 -17.28 0.48 7.22
C GLN A 182 -17.03 -1.03 7.29
N GLY A 183 -17.00 -1.63 8.49
CA GLY A 183 -16.50 -2.98 8.72
C GLY A 183 -17.14 -4.07 7.86
N VAL A 184 -18.49 -4.04 7.71
CA VAL A 184 -19.19 -5.02 6.86
C VAL A 184 -18.81 -4.83 5.38
N TRP A 185 -18.76 -3.59 4.90
CA TRP A 185 -18.32 -3.30 3.52
C TRP A 185 -16.87 -3.76 3.29
N SER A 186 -15.95 -3.43 4.19
CA SER A 186 -14.55 -3.84 4.09
C SER A 186 -14.39 -5.36 4.05
N PHE A 187 -15.12 -6.07 4.94
CA PHE A 187 -15.10 -7.53 4.95
C PHE A 187 -15.63 -8.13 3.64
N LEU A 188 -16.71 -7.58 3.08
CA LEU A 188 -17.24 -8.01 1.78
C LEU A 188 -16.23 -7.77 0.65
N CYS A 189 -15.50 -6.64 0.69
CA CYS A 189 -14.42 -6.36 -0.26
C CYS A 189 -13.29 -7.38 -0.14
N LEU A 190 -12.88 -7.75 1.08
CA LEU A 190 -11.84 -8.77 1.30
C LEU A 190 -12.25 -10.13 0.76
N VAL A 191 -13.47 -10.57 1.04
CA VAL A 191 -14.01 -11.85 0.54
C VAL A 191 -14.10 -11.84 -0.98
N ALA A 192 -14.63 -10.76 -1.56
CA ALA A 192 -14.71 -10.60 -3.01
C ALA A 192 -13.32 -10.54 -3.67
N GLY A 193 -12.36 -9.85 -3.03
CA GLY A 193 -10.96 -9.80 -3.47
C GLY A 193 -10.31 -11.18 -3.44
N ALA A 194 -10.46 -11.92 -2.34
CA ALA A 194 -9.95 -13.28 -2.22
C ALA A 194 -10.52 -14.22 -3.30
N ALA A 195 -11.83 -14.13 -3.53
CA ALA A 195 -12.49 -14.88 -4.61
C ALA A 195 -11.96 -14.44 -5.99
N ALA A 196 -11.78 -13.15 -6.24
CA ALA A 196 -11.26 -12.64 -7.50
C ALA A 196 -9.84 -13.16 -7.79
N PHE A 197 -8.94 -13.17 -6.79
CA PHE A 197 -7.60 -13.76 -6.93
C PHE A 197 -7.65 -15.25 -7.23
N TYR A 198 -8.51 -16.00 -6.55
CA TYR A 198 -8.69 -17.42 -6.81
C TYR A 198 -9.21 -17.68 -8.24
N PHE A 199 -10.28 -16.98 -8.66
CA PHE A 199 -10.84 -17.16 -10.00
C PHE A 199 -9.88 -16.67 -11.10
N ALA A 200 -9.11 -15.61 -10.86
CA ALA A 200 -8.07 -15.19 -11.79
C ALA A 200 -7.00 -16.27 -11.96
N ALA A 201 -6.56 -16.91 -10.88
CA ALA A 201 -5.60 -18.02 -10.93
C ALA A 201 -6.17 -19.22 -11.68
N VAL A 202 -7.45 -19.56 -11.49
CA VAL A 202 -8.15 -20.61 -12.23
C VAL A 202 -8.22 -20.28 -13.73
N ASN A 203 -8.61 -19.04 -14.08
CA ASN A 203 -8.72 -18.59 -15.47
C ASN A 203 -7.37 -18.53 -16.19
N MET A 204 -6.28 -18.28 -15.47
CA MET A 204 -4.91 -18.37 -16.00
C MET A 204 -4.44 -19.82 -16.20
N GLY A 205 -5.24 -20.82 -15.83
CA GLY A 205 -4.86 -22.22 -15.94
C GLY A 205 -3.73 -22.65 -15.02
N LEU A 206 -3.55 -21.96 -13.87
CA LEU A 206 -2.47 -22.26 -12.95
C LEU A 206 -2.60 -23.67 -12.36
N PRO A 207 -1.48 -24.36 -12.04
CA PRO A 207 -1.49 -25.72 -11.51
C PRO A 207 -2.26 -25.84 -10.19
N ASP A 208 -2.96 -26.97 -10.02
CA ASP A 208 -3.68 -27.32 -8.78
C ASP A 208 -2.96 -28.41 -7.98
N THR A 209 -1.77 -28.75 -8.41
CA THR A 209 -0.89 -29.68 -7.72
C THR A 209 0.02 -28.92 -6.76
N ALA A 210 0.26 -29.48 -5.59
CA ALA A 210 1.27 -28.96 -4.68
C ALA A 210 2.63 -28.98 -5.40
N GLY A 211 3.36 -27.86 -5.35
CA GLY A 211 4.68 -27.76 -5.98
C GLY A 211 5.70 -28.65 -5.29
N SER A 212 6.61 -29.24 -6.08
CA SER A 212 7.83 -29.87 -5.57
C SER A 212 8.94 -28.83 -5.59
N ALA A 213 9.46 -28.49 -4.40
CA ALA A 213 10.58 -27.53 -4.30
C ALA A 213 11.78 -28.01 -5.12
N ASN A 214 12.12 -29.30 -5.06
CA ASN A 214 13.25 -29.86 -5.78
C ASN A 214 13.09 -29.74 -7.30
N GLU A 215 11.91 -30.03 -7.83
CA GLU A 215 11.63 -29.95 -9.27
C GLU A 215 11.63 -28.49 -9.76
N ALA A 216 10.97 -27.60 -9.03
CA ALA A 216 10.90 -26.17 -9.40
C ALA A 216 12.30 -25.51 -9.37
N ILE A 217 13.08 -25.79 -8.34
CA ILE A 217 14.45 -25.26 -8.22
C ILE A 217 15.37 -25.86 -9.31
N ALA A 218 15.20 -27.14 -9.67
CA ALA A 218 15.96 -27.77 -10.74
C ALA A 218 15.64 -27.20 -12.14
N GLN A 219 14.45 -26.62 -12.33
CA GLN A 219 14.04 -26.01 -13.59
C GLN A 219 14.53 -24.57 -13.76
N ILE A 220 15.13 -23.94 -12.71
CA ILE A 220 15.68 -22.59 -12.80
C ILE A 220 16.86 -22.61 -13.79
N PRO A 221 16.81 -21.82 -14.89
CA PRO A 221 17.89 -21.76 -15.86
C PRO A 221 19.21 -21.31 -15.25
N GLN A 222 20.32 -21.85 -15.75
CA GLN A 222 21.66 -21.50 -15.26
C GLN A 222 21.97 -19.99 -15.32
N SER A 223 21.51 -19.31 -16.37
CA SER A 223 21.65 -17.84 -16.51
C SER A 223 20.91 -17.07 -15.41
N VAL A 224 19.77 -17.60 -14.94
CA VAL A 224 19.03 -17.01 -13.80
C VAL A 224 19.77 -17.25 -12.50
N TRP A 225 20.36 -18.46 -12.29
CA TRP A 225 21.19 -18.75 -11.12
C TRP A 225 22.41 -17.81 -11.04
N GLU A 226 23.10 -17.57 -12.15
CA GLU A 226 24.23 -16.64 -12.23
C GLU A 226 23.81 -15.22 -11.89
N ALA A 227 22.69 -14.76 -12.47
CA ALA A 227 22.12 -13.45 -12.18
C ALA A 227 21.68 -13.31 -10.71
N LEU A 228 21.08 -14.35 -10.12
CA LEU A 228 20.73 -14.37 -8.70
C LEU A 228 21.97 -14.31 -7.81
N GLN A 229 23.01 -15.06 -8.15
CA GLN A 229 24.25 -15.10 -7.38
C GLN A 229 24.98 -13.75 -7.39
N GLU A 230 24.95 -13.04 -8.52
CA GLU A 230 25.56 -11.72 -8.66
C GLU A 230 24.74 -10.62 -7.97
N LYS A 231 23.42 -10.61 -8.19
CA LYS A 231 22.56 -9.50 -7.78
C LYS A 231 21.85 -9.72 -6.43
N ARG A 232 21.57 -10.96 -6.06
CA ARG A 232 20.72 -11.31 -4.89
C ARG A 232 21.15 -12.64 -4.26
N PRO A 233 22.33 -12.72 -3.65
CA PRO A 233 22.84 -13.96 -3.05
C PRO A 233 21.91 -14.53 -1.97
N ALA A 234 21.16 -13.68 -1.25
CA ALA A 234 20.15 -14.11 -0.28
C ALA A 234 19.08 -15.02 -0.87
N ALA A 235 18.68 -14.79 -2.13
CA ALA A 235 17.73 -15.66 -2.82
C ALA A 235 18.32 -17.05 -3.12
N VAL A 236 19.60 -17.11 -3.46
CA VAL A 236 20.31 -18.39 -3.66
C VAL A 236 20.39 -19.17 -2.35
N THR A 237 20.72 -18.49 -1.25
CA THR A 237 20.75 -19.08 0.11
C THR A 237 19.37 -19.66 0.46
N LEU A 238 18.30 -18.88 0.27
CA LEU A 238 16.93 -19.32 0.51
C LEU A 238 16.58 -20.58 -0.26
N LEU A 239 16.81 -20.61 -1.57
CA LEU A 239 16.46 -21.77 -2.42
C LEU A 239 17.23 -23.03 -2.01
N ASN A 240 18.50 -22.88 -1.65
CA ASN A 240 19.31 -23.99 -1.12
C ASN A 240 18.78 -24.50 0.22
N GLN A 241 18.35 -23.60 1.12
CA GLN A 241 17.75 -23.95 2.40
C GLN A 241 16.38 -24.63 2.24
N VAL A 242 15.56 -24.20 1.29
CA VAL A 242 14.28 -24.86 0.95
C VAL A 242 14.54 -26.28 0.49
N LYS A 243 15.56 -26.50 -0.37
CA LYS A 243 15.93 -27.83 -0.89
C LYS A 243 16.52 -28.74 0.19
N ALA A 244 17.38 -28.21 1.05
CA ALA A 244 18.04 -28.97 2.12
C ALA A 244 17.08 -29.27 3.30
N GLY A 245 16.06 -28.45 3.48
CA GLY A 245 15.22 -28.42 4.67
C GLY A 245 15.88 -27.61 5.80
N VAL A 246 15.05 -26.95 6.60
CA VAL A 246 15.48 -26.20 7.80
C VAL A 246 14.56 -26.56 8.97
N PRO A 247 15.03 -26.40 10.23
CA PRO A 247 14.20 -26.69 11.39
C PRO A 247 12.91 -25.86 11.43
N HIS A 248 11.79 -26.47 11.79
CA HIS A 248 10.48 -25.78 11.84
C HIS A 248 10.43 -24.61 12.83
N TYR A 249 11.28 -24.63 13.89
CA TYR A 249 11.34 -23.51 14.85
C TYR A 249 11.89 -22.22 14.23
N MET A 250 12.44 -22.26 13.02
CA MET A 250 12.85 -21.05 12.29
C MET A 250 11.66 -20.13 11.90
N ILE A 251 10.42 -20.57 12.12
CA ILE A 251 9.24 -19.68 12.02
C ILE A 251 9.15 -18.67 13.17
N VAL A 252 9.81 -18.92 14.31
CA VAL A 252 9.67 -18.12 15.54
C VAL A 252 10.02 -16.63 15.36
N PRO A 253 11.03 -16.22 14.58
CA PRO A 253 11.28 -14.80 14.30
C PRO A 253 10.07 -14.09 13.67
N LEU A 254 9.36 -14.75 12.74
CA LEU A 254 8.11 -14.19 12.19
C LEU A 254 7.02 -14.13 13.26
N ILE A 255 6.90 -15.14 14.13
CA ILE A 255 5.93 -15.13 15.24
C ILE A 255 6.21 -13.93 16.18
N PHE A 256 7.45 -13.56 16.43
CA PHE A 256 7.77 -12.36 17.22
C PHE A 256 7.27 -11.09 16.53
N VAL A 257 7.49 -10.95 15.22
CA VAL A 257 6.92 -9.82 14.46
C VAL A 257 5.39 -9.78 14.61
N LEU A 258 4.71 -10.92 14.43
CA LEU A 258 3.26 -11.03 14.52
C LEU A 258 2.72 -10.71 15.91
N VAL A 259 3.34 -11.26 16.96
CA VAL A 259 2.90 -11.06 18.34
C VAL A 259 3.09 -9.61 18.78
N LEU A 260 4.27 -9.03 18.51
CA LEU A 260 4.52 -7.62 18.85
C LEU A 260 3.58 -6.67 18.09
N ALA A 261 3.30 -7.01 16.84
CA ALA A 261 2.31 -6.28 16.05
C ALA A 261 0.90 -6.38 16.65
N ALA A 262 0.46 -7.59 17.03
CA ALA A 262 -0.86 -7.83 17.61
C ALA A 262 -1.08 -7.11 18.95
N ILE A 263 -0.03 -6.86 19.72
CA ILE A 263 -0.11 -6.07 20.96
C ILE A 263 0.06 -4.56 20.73
N GLY A 264 0.12 -4.11 19.45
CA GLY A 264 0.18 -2.69 19.09
C GLY A 264 1.55 -2.04 19.22
N THR A 265 2.63 -2.82 19.10
CA THR A 265 3.99 -2.30 19.15
C THR A 265 4.34 -1.54 17.85
N ASN A 266 5.19 -0.53 17.94
CA ASN A 266 5.66 0.25 16.80
C ASN A 266 6.30 -0.65 15.70
N THR A 267 6.03 -0.35 14.43
CA THR A 267 6.50 -1.14 13.28
C THR A 267 8.01 -1.35 13.25
N LEU A 268 8.81 -0.33 13.62
CA LEU A 268 10.26 -0.46 13.69
C LEU A 268 10.72 -1.50 14.73
N VAL A 269 10.01 -1.56 15.88
CA VAL A 269 10.28 -2.56 16.94
C VAL A 269 9.87 -3.96 16.45
N CYS A 270 8.73 -4.09 15.76
CA CYS A 270 8.29 -5.36 15.19
C CYS A 270 9.32 -5.89 14.18
N LEU A 271 9.74 -5.07 13.22
CA LEU A 271 10.75 -5.45 12.23
C LEU A 271 12.11 -5.74 12.89
N GLY A 272 12.53 -4.91 13.86
CA GLY A 272 13.74 -5.14 14.65
C GLY A 272 13.74 -6.47 15.40
N SER A 273 12.58 -6.88 15.93
CA SER A 273 12.43 -8.19 16.57
C SER A 273 12.60 -9.36 15.58
N GLY A 274 12.15 -9.16 14.33
CA GLY A 274 12.37 -10.11 13.24
C GLY A 274 13.86 -10.30 12.94
N ILE A 275 14.62 -9.19 12.85
CA ILE A 275 16.08 -9.23 12.63
C ILE A 275 16.79 -9.92 13.81
N LEU A 276 16.52 -9.51 15.04
CA LEU A 276 17.13 -10.10 16.23
C LEU A 276 16.74 -11.57 16.40
N GLY A 277 15.47 -11.90 16.18
CA GLY A 277 15.00 -13.28 16.17
C GLY A 277 15.74 -14.12 15.11
N SER A 278 15.91 -13.60 13.90
CA SER A 278 16.65 -14.27 12.83
C SER A 278 18.11 -14.55 13.22
N LEU A 279 18.77 -13.61 13.89
CA LEU A 279 20.12 -13.80 14.42
C LEU A 279 20.16 -14.93 15.45
N VAL A 280 19.30 -14.87 16.48
CA VAL A 280 19.31 -15.82 17.59
C VAL A 280 18.95 -17.23 17.13
N PHE A 281 17.83 -17.38 16.41
CA PHE A 281 17.39 -18.70 15.94
C PHE A 281 18.24 -19.22 14.80
N GLY A 282 18.79 -18.35 13.95
CA GLY A 282 19.76 -18.71 12.92
C GLY A 282 21.09 -19.25 13.51
N TYR A 283 21.54 -18.68 14.63
CA TYR A 283 22.69 -19.21 15.35
C TYR A 283 22.42 -20.63 15.89
N PHE A 284 21.24 -20.87 16.51
CA PHE A 284 20.86 -22.20 16.97
C PHE A 284 20.66 -23.21 15.83
N ALA A 285 20.19 -22.76 14.68
CA ALA A 285 20.00 -23.59 13.48
C ALA A 285 21.34 -23.84 12.72
N GLY A 286 22.42 -23.13 13.08
CA GLY A 286 23.66 -23.17 12.35
C GLY A 286 23.66 -22.46 10.99
N THR A 287 22.66 -21.71 10.69
CA THR A 287 22.55 -20.88 9.45
C THR A 287 23.28 -19.54 9.62
N VAL A 288 23.44 -19.05 10.84
CA VAL A 288 24.26 -17.89 11.19
C VAL A 288 25.47 -18.40 12.00
N THR A 289 26.65 -18.35 11.40
CA THR A 289 27.90 -18.84 12.03
C THR A 289 28.84 -17.71 12.44
N ASP A 290 28.65 -16.51 11.91
CA ASP A 290 29.49 -15.34 12.13
C ASP A 290 28.62 -14.08 12.31
N LEU A 291 28.77 -13.45 13.49
CA LEU A 291 28.04 -12.24 13.82
C LEU A 291 28.42 -11.07 12.90
N MET A 292 29.72 -10.93 12.55
CA MET A 292 30.14 -9.82 11.70
C MET A 292 29.55 -9.92 10.30
N LYS A 293 29.54 -11.12 9.71
CA LYS A 293 28.86 -11.34 8.42
C LYS A 293 27.37 -11.04 8.47
N PHE A 294 26.69 -11.40 9.55
CA PHE A 294 25.28 -11.06 9.74
C PHE A 294 25.07 -9.54 9.81
N LEU A 295 25.92 -8.81 10.53
CA LEU A 295 25.84 -7.34 10.61
C LEU A 295 26.17 -6.67 9.27
N GLU A 296 27.14 -7.17 8.51
CA GLU A 296 27.47 -6.71 7.15
C GLU A 296 26.28 -6.93 6.20
N MET A 297 25.57 -8.05 6.30
CA MET A 297 24.35 -8.33 5.55
C MET A 297 23.23 -7.31 5.88
N VAL A 298 23.02 -7.00 7.16
CA VAL A 298 22.05 -5.97 7.57
C VAL A 298 22.46 -4.60 7.05
N GLN A 299 23.76 -4.25 7.13
CA GLN A 299 24.29 -2.98 6.61
C GLN A 299 24.07 -2.84 5.09
N SER A 300 24.35 -3.89 4.31
CA SER A 300 24.13 -3.87 2.86
C SER A 300 22.65 -3.69 2.51
N SER A 301 21.75 -4.34 3.28
CA SER A 301 20.31 -4.18 3.10
C SER A 301 19.83 -2.74 3.33
N PHE A 302 20.42 -2.03 4.30
CA PHE A 302 20.13 -0.60 4.50
C PHE A 302 20.60 0.26 3.33
N ALA A 303 21.77 -0.05 2.76
CA ALA A 303 22.29 0.64 1.58
C ALA A 303 21.41 0.38 0.34
N ASP A 304 20.97 -0.86 0.15
CA ASP A 304 20.07 -1.24 -0.95
C ASP A 304 18.74 -0.47 -0.89
N ALA A 305 18.15 -0.33 0.29
CA ALA A 305 16.95 0.48 0.49
C ALA A 305 17.16 1.96 0.10
N GLY A 306 18.36 2.49 0.36
CA GLY A 306 18.72 3.88 0.05
C GLY A 306 18.93 4.17 -1.43
N SER A 307 19.08 3.16 -2.29
CA SER A 307 19.50 3.36 -3.68
C SER A 307 18.42 3.96 -4.58
N TRP A 308 17.33 3.24 -4.85
CA TRP A 308 16.28 3.67 -5.81
C TRP A 308 15.02 4.18 -5.12
N VAL A 309 14.48 3.40 -4.21
CA VAL A 309 13.15 3.63 -3.63
C VAL A 309 13.11 4.90 -2.76
N ILE A 310 14.07 5.09 -1.86
CA ILE A 310 14.10 6.29 -1.01
C ILE A 310 14.29 7.55 -1.85
N VAL A 311 15.19 7.52 -2.86
CA VAL A 311 15.44 8.67 -3.74
C VAL A 311 14.16 9.04 -4.50
N MET A 312 13.44 8.05 -5.03
CA MET A 312 12.17 8.31 -5.70
C MET A 312 11.13 8.91 -4.75
N MET A 313 10.98 8.34 -3.55
CA MET A 313 10.04 8.86 -2.54
C MET A 313 10.36 10.30 -2.13
N LEU A 314 11.64 10.69 -2.09
CA LEU A 314 12.04 12.08 -1.83
C LEU A 314 11.50 13.04 -2.91
N TRP A 315 11.65 12.70 -4.20
CA TRP A 315 11.16 13.56 -5.27
C TRP A 315 9.63 13.64 -5.31
N ILE A 316 8.94 12.52 -5.15
CA ILE A 316 7.48 12.49 -5.13
C ILE A 316 6.92 13.20 -3.89
N GLY A 317 7.52 13.00 -2.73
CA GLY A 317 7.12 13.70 -1.50
C GLY A 317 7.32 15.22 -1.60
N ALA A 318 8.43 15.67 -2.19
CA ALA A 318 8.65 17.09 -2.46
C ALA A 318 7.60 17.66 -3.43
N PHE A 319 7.29 16.93 -4.52
CA PHE A 319 6.24 17.27 -5.46
C PHE A 319 4.87 17.44 -4.78
N GLY A 320 4.47 16.48 -3.94
CA GLY A 320 3.23 16.54 -3.16
C GLY A 320 3.16 17.78 -2.26
N GLY A 321 4.26 18.13 -1.58
CA GLY A 321 4.35 19.33 -0.75
C GLY A 321 4.12 20.63 -1.53
N VAL A 322 4.71 20.75 -2.73
CA VAL A 322 4.50 21.90 -3.62
C VAL A 322 3.04 21.96 -4.11
N MET A 323 2.47 20.82 -4.51
CA MET A 323 1.08 20.76 -4.96
C MET A 323 0.11 21.20 -3.86
N ARG A 324 0.33 20.77 -2.62
CA ARG A 324 -0.46 21.19 -1.46
C ARG A 324 -0.38 22.70 -1.25
N ARG A 325 0.81 23.31 -1.31
CA ARG A 325 1.06 24.74 -1.08
C ARG A 325 0.37 25.63 -2.14
N MET A 326 0.14 25.11 -3.33
CA MET A 326 -0.54 25.84 -4.41
C MET A 326 -2.05 25.98 -4.21
N ASP A 327 -2.67 25.38 -3.18
CA ASP A 327 -4.13 25.33 -2.97
C ASP A 327 -4.87 24.93 -4.24
N ALA A 328 -4.38 23.87 -4.91
CA ALA A 328 -4.87 23.47 -6.21
C ALA A 328 -6.33 22.95 -6.17
N PHE A 329 -6.79 22.53 -4.98
CA PHE A 329 -8.08 21.84 -4.79
C PHE A 329 -9.24 22.77 -4.42
N ASP A 330 -9.02 23.97 -3.86
CA ASP A 330 -10.09 24.88 -3.41
C ASP A 330 -11.04 25.29 -4.55
N SER A 331 -10.47 25.50 -5.74
CA SER A 331 -11.26 25.86 -6.91
C SER A 331 -12.08 24.69 -7.47
N ILE A 332 -11.70 23.44 -7.17
CA ILE A 332 -12.44 22.24 -7.60
C ILE A 332 -13.70 22.07 -6.76
N ALA A 333 -13.63 22.37 -5.47
CA ALA A 333 -14.78 22.32 -4.57
C ALA A 333 -15.97 23.13 -5.13
N ASN A 334 -15.70 24.35 -5.60
CA ASN A 334 -16.72 25.22 -6.24
C ASN A 334 -17.26 24.66 -7.56
N LEU A 335 -16.42 23.95 -8.33
CA LEU A 335 -16.86 23.32 -9.58
C LEU A 335 -17.76 22.12 -9.31
N VAL A 336 -17.43 21.33 -8.30
CA VAL A 336 -18.22 20.17 -7.87
C VAL A 336 -19.66 20.56 -7.53
N MET A 337 -19.83 21.64 -6.75
CA MET A 337 -21.17 22.09 -6.32
C MET A 337 -22.09 22.47 -7.45
N ARG A 338 -21.57 22.84 -8.63
CA ARG A 338 -22.40 23.12 -9.82
C ARG A 338 -23.07 21.85 -10.38
N CYS A 339 -22.44 20.68 -10.20
CA CYS A 339 -22.93 19.40 -10.72
C CYS A 339 -23.78 18.63 -9.70
N VAL A 340 -23.72 18.98 -8.41
CA VAL A 340 -24.41 18.29 -7.33
C VAL A 340 -25.89 18.68 -7.27
N LYS A 341 -26.78 17.66 -7.21
CA LYS A 341 -28.25 17.85 -7.12
C LYS A 341 -28.87 17.20 -5.88
N LYS A 342 -28.20 16.28 -5.23
CA LYS A 342 -28.63 15.53 -4.04
C LYS A 342 -27.46 15.29 -3.11
N VAL A 343 -27.72 15.03 -1.82
CA VAL A 343 -26.66 14.75 -0.83
C VAL A 343 -25.78 13.60 -1.27
N ARG A 344 -26.30 12.50 -1.81
CA ARG A 344 -25.52 11.38 -2.30
C ARG A 344 -24.56 11.75 -3.45
N HIS A 345 -24.92 12.73 -4.30
CA HIS A 345 -24.03 13.23 -5.36
C HIS A 345 -22.87 14.02 -4.76
N LEU A 346 -23.11 14.77 -3.67
CA LEU A 346 -22.04 15.43 -2.93
C LEU A 346 -21.10 14.41 -2.29
N MET A 347 -21.67 13.40 -1.62
CA MET A 347 -20.86 12.34 -1.00
C MET A 347 -20.02 11.56 -2.03
N PHE A 348 -20.59 11.25 -3.20
CA PHE A 348 -19.83 10.66 -4.31
C PHE A 348 -18.69 11.58 -4.77
N ALA A 349 -18.96 12.87 -4.90
CA ALA A 349 -17.95 13.86 -5.28
C ALA A 349 -16.83 13.96 -4.22
N ASN A 350 -17.16 13.87 -2.91
CA ASN A 350 -16.18 13.85 -1.84
C ASN A 350 -15.23 12.65 -1.97
N GLY A 351 -15.78 11.45 -2.25
CA GLY A 351 -14.93 10.25 -2.50
C GLY A 351 -14.03 10.42 -3.74
N LEU A 352 -14.57 10.99 -4.82
CA LEU A 352 -13.79 11.26 -6.04
C LEU A 352 -12.71 12.32 -5.80
N LEU A 353 -13.00 13.37 -5.03
CA LEU A 353 -12.03 14.40 -4.65
C LEU A 353 -10.87 13.79 -3.84
N CYS A 354 -11.15 12.87 -2.91
CA CYS A 354 -10.10 12.16 -2.17
C CYS A 354 -9.20 11.35 -3.13
N LEU A 355 -9.78 10.65 -4.10
CA LEU A 355 -9.00 9.87 -5.07
C LEU A 355 -8.16 10.78 -6.00
N ILE A 356 -8.72 11.88 -6.48
CA ILE A 356 -8.00 12.87 -7.30
C ILE A 356 -6.90 13.53 -6.47
N GLY A 357 -7.19 13.89 -5.22
CA GLY A 357 -6.21 14.44 -4.29
C GLY A 357 -5.05 13.48 -4.03
N ASN A 358 -5.33 12.19 -3.89
CA ASN A 358 -4.33 11.15 -3.74
C ASN A 358 -3.41 11.04 -4.97
N ALA A 359 -3.99 11.06 -6.17
CA ALA A 359 -3.21 11.07 -7.40
C ALA A 359 -2.35 12.34 -7.55
N ALA A 360 -2.84 13.47 -7.06
CA ALA A 360 -2.15 14.75 -7.16
C ALA A 360 -1.04 14.93 -6.12
N LEU A 361 -1.21 14.38 -4.93
CA LEU A 361 -0.25 14.50 -3.82
C LEU A 361 0.71 13.31 -3.78
N ALA A 362 0.33 12.18 -4.40
CA ALA A 362 1.10 10.95 -4.49
C ALA A 362 1.54 10.34 -3.13
N ASP A 363 0.86 10.74 -2.07
CA ASP A 363 1.08 10.31 -0.69
C ASP A 363 -0.26 10.27 0.06
N GLU A 364 -0.57 9.15 0.72
CA GLU A 364 -1.87 8.94 1.37
C GLU A 364 -2.09 9.83 2.58
N MET A 365 -1.04 10.05 3.40
CA MET A 365 -1.18 10.88 4.58
C MET A 365 -1.35 12.36 4.18
N ALA A 366 -0.56 12.84 3.20
CA ALA A 366 -0.72 14.17 2.64
C ALA A 366 -2.13 14.37 2.05
N GLN A 367 -2.66 13.34 1.37
CA GLN A 367 -4.03 13.35 0.84
C GLN A 367 -5.05 13.42 1.98
N ILE A 368 -4.95 12.56 3.01
CA ILE A 368 -5.89 12.54 4.14
C ILE A 368 -5.93 13.92 4.83
N VAL A 369 -4.76 14.46 5.17
CA VAL A 369 -4.64 15.76 5.86
C VAL A 369 -5.16 16.92 5.02
N THR A 370 -4.98 16.87 3.70
CA THR A 370 -5.40 17.93 2.78
C THR A 370 -6.88 17.82 2.42
N MET A 371 -7.35 16.62 2.05
CA MET A 371 -8.69 16.45 1.50
C MET A 371 -9.77 16.32 2.59
N SER A 372 -9.45 15.75 3.78
CA SER A 372 -10.43 15.60 4.85
C SER A 372 -11.07 16.93 5.27
N PRO A 373 -10.34 18.02 5.54
CA PRO A 373 -10.96 19.31 5.86
C PRO A 373 -11.83 19.85 4.71
N ILE A 374 -11.41 19.67 3.46
CA ILE A 374 -12.15 20.15 2.28
C ILE A 374 -13.49 19.45 2.15
N ILE A 375 -13.52 18.11 2.19
CA ILE A 375 -14.78 17.37 2.08
C ILE A 375 -15.69 17.53 3.31
N LYS A 376 -15.08 17.78 4.49
CA LYS A 376 -15.84 18.17 5.70
C LYS A 376 -16.54 19.51 5.48
N ASP A 377 -15.79 20.53 5.10
CA ASP A 377 -16.33 21.89 4.87
C ASP A 377 -17.44 21.89 3.80
N LEU A 378 -17.24 21.15 2.68
CA LEU A 378 -18.27 20.95 1.66
C LEU A 378 -19.54 20.33 2.24
N THR A 379 -19.40 19.32 3.11
CA THR A 379 -20.57 18.65 3.70
C THR A 379 -21.25 19.56 4.73
N ASP A 380 -20.51 20.20 5.62
CA ASP A 380 -21.04 21.03 6.70
C ASP A 380 -21.73 22.30 6.16
N LYS A 381 -21.24 22.91 5.06
CA LYS A 381 -21.83 24.09 4.43
C LYS A 381 -23.07 23.77 3.60
N HIS A 382 -23.07 22.65 2.89
CA HIS A 382 -24.08 22.37 1.88
C HIS A 382 -25.08 21.27 2.24
N VAL A 383 -24.98 20.68 3.44
CA VAL A 383 -25.96 19.69 3.90
C VAL A 383 -26.52 20.11 5.26
N LYS A 384 -27.83 19.98 5.41
CA LYS A 384 -28.55 20.14 6.68
C LYS A 384 -29.25 18.83 7.03
N GLY A 385 -29.18 18.43 8.26
CA GLY A 385 -29.81 17.25 8.85
C GLY A 385 -29.76 17.31 10.36
N ASP A 386 -30.32 16.32 11.03
CA ASP A 386 -30.12 16.18 12.47
C ASP A 386 -28.67 15.74 12.80
N ASP A 387 -28.26 15.88 14.05
CA ASP A 387 -26.89 15.57 14.49
C ASP A 387 -26.48 14.12 14.16
N LYS A 388 -27.44 13.18 14.27
CA LYS A 388 -27.19 11.76 13.99
C LYS A 388 -26.95 11.48 12.50
N ALA A 389 -27.72 12.15 11.63
CA ALA A 389 -27.55 12.05 10.18
C ALA A 389 -26.25 12.71 9.73
N MET A 390 -25.94 13.91 10.26
CA MET A 390 -24.68 14.58 9.97
C MET A 390 -23.46 13.77 10.46
N TYR A 391 -23.53 13.14 11.63
CA TYR A 391 -22.48 12.26 12.13
C TYR A 391 -22.24 11.05 11.22
N LYS A 392 -23.30 10.43 10.65
CA LYS A 392 -23.16 9.37 9.65
C LYS A 392 -22.48 9.83 8.36
N LEU A 393 -22.76 11.06 7.90
CA LEU A 393 -22.04 11.64 6.75
C LEU A 393 -20.56 11.86 7.08
N ALA A 394 -20.25 12.33 8.28
CA ALA A 394 -18.87 12.49 8.74
C ALA A 394 -18.12 11.13 8.84
N LEU A 395 -18.77 10.06 9.32
CA LEU A 395 -18.22 8.70 9.30
C LEU A 395 -17.86 8.25 7.87
N ARG A 396 -18.73 8.52 6.88
CA ARG A 396 -18.46 8.20 5.49
C ARG A 396 -17.34 9.07 4.90
N ASN A 397 -17.28 10.36 5.24
CA ASN A 397 -16.18 11.22 4.82
C ASN A 397 -14.83 10.73 5.38
N ALA A 398 -14.78 10.31 6.65
CA ALA A 398 -13.59 9.70 7.23
C ALA A 398 -13.18 8.42 6.48
N THR A 399 -14.18 7.60 6.10
CA THR A 399 -13.94 6.40 5.29
C THR A 399 -13.43 6.74 3.89
N PHE A 400 -13.95 7.79 3.24
CA PHE A 400 -13.45 8.25 1.93
C PHE A 400 -12.01 8.74 2.02
N ALA A 401 -11.71 9.60 2.99
CA ALA A 401 -10.36 10.13 3.15
C ALA A 401 -9.32 9.02 3.30
N ASP A 402 -9.62 8.02 4.10
CA ASP A 402 -8.73 6.90 4.34
C ASP A 402 -8.74 5.87 3.18
N ALA A 403 -9.88 5.32 2.81
CA ALA A 403 -9.94 4.25 1.80
C ALA A 403 -9.48 4.71 0.40
N MET A 404 -9.79 5.95 0.00
CA MET A 404 -9.28 6.51 -1.25
C MET A 404 -7.80 6.89 -1.16
N GLY A 405 -7.28 7.15 0.06
CA GLY A 405 -5.86 7.24 0.35
C GLY A 405 -5.19 5.87 0.20
N VAL A 406 -5.56 4.92 1.03
CA VAL A 406 -4.87 3.63 1.17
C VAL A 406 -5.09 2.69 -0.02
N PHE A 407 -6.34 2.39 -0.41
CA PHE A 407 -6.60 1.54 -1.59
C PHE A 407 -6.38 2.29 -2.91
N GLY A 408 -6.73 3.59 -2.96
CA GLY A 408 -6.53 4.41 -4.15
C GLY A 408 -5.06 4.56 -4.53
N SER A 409 -4.15 4.59 -3.55
CA SER A 409 -2.70 4.68 -3.76
C SER A 409 -2.16 3.55 -4.64
N GLN A 410 -2.74 2.37 -4.53
CA GLN A 410 -2.33 1.18 -5.28
C GLN A 410 -2.78 1.19 -6.75
N LEU A 411 -3.61 2.16 -7.14
CA LEU A 411 -4.11 2.35 -8.50
C LEU A 411 -3.43 3.53 -9.23
N ILE A 412 -2.46 4.18 -8.57
CA ILE A 412 -1.77 5.37 -9.07
C ILE A 412 -0.30 5.02 -9.33
N PRO A 413 0.14 5.00 -10.61
CA PRO A 413 1.47 4.48 -10.98
C PRO A 413 2.66 5.20 -10.34
N TRP A 414 2.50 6.45 -9.96
CA TRP A 414 3.56 7.29 -9.36
C TRP A 414 3.42 7.46 -7.84
N HIS A 415 2.57 6.67 -7.19
CA HIS A 415 2.35 6.77 -5.76
C HIS A 415 3.47 6.13 -4.95
N VAL A 416 3.84 6.74 -3.80
CA VAL A 416 4.90 6.24 -2.93
C VAL A 416 4.65 4.80 -2.42
N TYR A 417 3.39 4.43 -2.16
CA TYR A 417 3.03 3.06 -1.77
C TYR A 417 3.41 2.03 -2.81
N LEU A 418 3.01 2.28 -4.05
CA LEU A 418 3.27 1.32 -5.13
C LEU A 418 4.75 1.17 -5.40
N ALA A 419 5.48 2.28 -5.31
CA ALA A 419 6.92 2.28 -5.41
C ALA A 419 7.60 1.46 -4.30
N PHE A 420 7.15 1.59 -3.06
CA PHE A 420 7.63 0.79 -1.93
C PHE A 420 7.40 -0.70 -2.20
N PHE A 421 6.17 -1.09 -2.58
CA PHE A 421 5.82 -2.48 -2.81
C PHE A 421 6.64 -3.10 -3.95
N VAL A 422 6.79 -2.37 -5.04
CA VAL A 422 7.61 -2.80 -6.19
C VAL A 422 9.07 -2.89 -5.79
N GLY A 423 9.60 -1.90 -5.06
CA GLY A 423 10.97 -1.91 -4.56
C GLY A 423 11.29 -3.13 -3.71
N ILE A 424 10.43 -3.45 -2.73
CA ILE A 424 10.58 -4.67 -1.91
C ILE A 424 10.44 -5.94 -2.78
N ALA A 425 9.43 -6.01 -3.66
CA ALA A 425 9.21 -7.19 -4.49
C ALA A 425 10.42 -7.47 -5.38
N TYR A 426 11.01 -6.45 -6.01
CA TYR A 426 12.21 -6.60 -6.84
C TYR A 426 13.45 -6.94 -6.00
N ALA A 427 13.55 -6.38 -4.78
CA ALA A 427 14.65 -6.70 -3.89
C ALA A 427 14.66 -8.17 -3.46
N VAL A 428 13.49 -8.72 -3.11
CA VAL A 428 13.39 -10.10 -2.63
C VAL A 428 13.25 -11.13 -3.74
N TYR A 429 12.69 -10.75 -4.89
CA TYR A 429 12.46 -11.62 -6.04
C TYR A 429 12.86 -10.92 -7.34
N PRO A 430 14.15 -10.86 -7.68
CA PRO A 430 14.66 -10.07 -8.82
C PRO A 430 14.20 -10.57 -10.19
N VAL A 431 13.68 -11.80 -10.29
CA VAL A 431 13.06 -12.29 -11.54
C VAL A 431 11.81 -11.49 -11.93
N ALA A 432 11.18 -10.81 -10.96
CA ALA A 432 10.08 -9.88 -11.24
C ALA A 432 10.54 -8.60 -11.94
N GLU A 433 11.80 -8.19 -11.74
CA GLU A 433 12.38 -7.02 -12.40
C GLU A 433 12.47 -7.29 -13.92
N GLY A 434 11.80 -6.44 -14.70
CA GLY A 434 11.70 -6.60 -16.16
C GLY A 434 10.64 -7.57 -16.66
N THR A 435 10.01 -8.38 -15.80
CA THR A 435 8.91 -9.30 -16.16
C THR A 435 7.55 -8.87 -15.61
N VAL A 436 7.53 -8.10 -14.52
CA VAL A 436 6.31 -7.59 -13.89
C VAL A 436 6.38 -6.06 -13.90
N SER A 437 5.48 -5.41 -14.59
CA SER A 437 5.39 -3.95 -14.60
C SER A 437 4.49 -3.40 -13.49
N ILE A 438 4.68 -2.14 -13.14
CA ILE A 438 3.78 -1.40 -12.24
C ILE A 438 2.33 -1.46 -12.74
N THR A 439 2.13 -1.33 -14.05
CA THR A 439 0.80 -1.40 -14.67
C THR A 439 0.16 -2.77 -14.48
N ASP A 440 0.93 -3.85 -14.59
CA ASP A 440 0.42 -5.20 -14.36
C ASP A 440 -0.04 -5.39 -12.92
N ILE A 441 0.72 -4.87 -11.94
CA ILE A 441 0.35 -4.91 -10.52
C ILE A 441 -0.94 -4.14 -10.28
N ILE A 442 -1.07 -2.93 -10.84
CA ILE A 442 -2.29 -2.12 -10.74
C ILE A 442 -3.51 -2.88 -11.30
N LEU A 443 -3.39 -3.42 -12.52
CA LEU A 443 -4.49 -4.08 -13.20
C LEU A 443 -4.96 -5.35 -12.45
N HIS A 444 -4.07 -6.03 -11.76
CA HIS A 444 -4.37 -7.25 -11.02
C HIS A 444 -4.62 -7.01 -9.51
N ASN A 445 -4.57 -5.77 -9.03
CA ASN A 445 -4.91 -5.49 -7.63
C ASN A 445 -6.43 -5.45 -7.44
N TYR A 446 -7.04 -6.64 -7.51
CA TYR A 446 -8.50 -6.77 -7.47
C TYR A 446 -9.13 -6.19 -6.21
N LEU A 447 -8.45 -6.32 -5.05
CA LEU A 447 -9.00 -5.76 -3.81
C LEU A 447 -9.09 -4.24 -3.88
N ALA A 448 -8.06 -3.55 -4.36
CA ALA A 448 -8.06 -2.10 -4.50
C ALA A 448 -9.15 -1.63 -5.49
N TRP A 449 -9.28 -2.30 -6.65
CA TRP A 449 -10.36 -2.01 -7.59
C TRP A 449 -11.73 -2.22 -6.99
N ILE A 450 -11.97 -3.35 -6.32
CA ILE A 450 -13.25 -3.67 -5.67
C ILE A 450 -13.56 -2.63 -4.60
N ALA A 451 -12.60 -2.27 -3.74
CA ALA A 451 -12.81 -1.30 -2.68
C ALA A 451 -13.15 0.09 -3.23
N VAL A 452 -12.32 0.63 -4.13
CA VAL A 452 -12.51 1.97 -4.69
C VAL A 452 -13.80 2.06 -5.50
N LEU A 453 -14.02 1.14 -6.44
CA LEU A 453 -15.19 1.18 -7.32
C LEU A 453 -16.49 0.90 -6.57
N SER A 454 -16.52 -0.11 -5.68
CA SER A 454 -17.73 -0.42 -4.92
C SER A 454 -18.14 0.76 -4.03
N MET A 455 -17.19 1.39 -3.35
CA MET A 455 -17.49 2.53 -2.49
C MET A 455 -18.11 3.70 -3.28
N LEU A 456 -17.54 4.03 -4.44
CA LEU A 456 -18.06 5.10 -5.29
C LEU A 456 -19.43 4.74 -5.87
N ILE A 457 -19.59 3.53 -6.43
CA ILE A 457 -20.84 3.07 -7.05
C ILE A 457 -21.96 2.96 -6.01
N LEU A 458 -21.70 2.34 -4.86
CA LEU A 458 -22.71 2.20 -3.79
C LEU A 458 -23.18 3.56 -3.29
N THR A 459 -22.26 4.51 -3.11
CA THR A 459 -22.61 5.88 -2.69
C THR A 459 -23.43 6.61 -3.75
N LEU A 460 -23.04 6.55 -5.03
CA LEU A 460 -23.73 7.23 -6.13
C LEU A 460 -25.14 6.68 -6.36
N THR A 461 -25.27 5.36 -6.34
CA THR A 461 -26.54 4.67 -6.62
C THR A 461 -27.46 4.59 -5.40
N GLY A 462 -26.91 4.73 -4.16
CA GLY A 462 -27.63 4.51 -2.92
C GLY A 462 -27.87 3.02 -2.61
N LEU A 463 -27.13 2.12 -3.25
CA LEU A 463 -27.14 0.67 -2.95
C LEU A 463 -26.43 0.33 -1.64
N ASP A 464 -25.68 1.26 -1.06
CA ASP A 464 -25.09 1.17 0.27
C ASP A 464 -26.11 0.81 1.37
N ARG A 465 -27.41 1.07 1.13
CA ARG A 465 -28.52 0.68 2.02
C ARG A 465 -28.63 -0.81 2.30
N PHE A 466 -28.13 -1.64 1.39
CA PHE A 466 -28.19 -3.09 1.53
C PHE A 466 -27.02 -3.64 2.38
N ILE A 467 -26.04 -2.79 2.70
CA ILE A 467 -24.91 -3.16 3.55
C ILE A 467 -25.18 -2.67 4.98
N PRO A 468 -25.32 -3.57 5.94
CA PRO A 468 -25.55 -3.21 7.34
C PRO A 468 -24.51 -2.21 7.85
N LEU A 469 -24.95 -1.21 8.60
CA LEU A 469 -24.14 -0.13 9.19
C LEU A 469 -23.53 0.84 8.18
N PHE A 470 -23.42 0.49 6.90
CA PHE A 470 -22.76 1.29 5.86
C PHE A 470 -23.69 2.28 5.14
N SER A 471 -24.99 2.27 5.41
CA SER A 471 -25.98 3.11 4.74
C SER A 471 -25.83 4.59 5.09
N LEU A 472 -25.90 5.46 4.09
CA LEU A 472 -26.00 6.91 4.27
C LEU A 472 -27.44 7.36 4.55
N PRO A 473 -27.64 8.45 5.32
CA PRO A 473 -28.92 9.10 5.46
C PRO A 473 -29.39 9.67 4.10
N ARG A 474 -30.71 9.87 3.95
CA ARG A 474 -31.36 10.27 2.69
C ARG A 474 -32.27 11.44 2.91
N GLU A 475 -32.62 12.10 1.81
CA GLU A 475 -33.73 13.02 1.82
C GLU A 475 -35.04 12.28 2.22
N PRO A 476 -35.85 12.79 3.18
CA PRO A 476 -35.77 14.11 3.81
C PRO A 476 -34.91 14.23 5.09
N GLU A 477 -34.29 13.14 5.60
CA GLU A 477 -33.45 13.18 6.83
C GLU A 477 -32.29 14.17 6.68
N VAL A 478 -31.76 14.28 5.47
CA VAL A 478 -30.73 15.25 5.08
C VAL A 478 -31.18 16.02 3.84
N GLN A 479 -30.84 17.29 3.75
CA GLN A 479 -31.21 18.17 2.64
C GLN A 479 -30.00 18.91 2.10
N LEU A 480 -29.86 18.94 0.78
CA LEU A 480 -28.85 19.75 0.11
C LEU A 480 -29.28 21.22 0.12
N VAL A 481 -28.43 22.09 0.67
CA VAL A 481 -28.57 23.53 0.66
C VAL A 481 -27.66 24.08 -0.43
N LYS A 482 -28.19 24.81 -1.38
CA LYS A 482 -27.44 25.60 -2.38
C LYS A 482 -27.44 27.05 -1.93
N GLU A 483 -26.27 27.62 -1.77
CA GLU A 483 -26.12 29.06 -1.66
C GLU A 483 -26.48 29.75 -2.97
#